data_b86a0c2a28fb91e4c043d81c8647cc12
#
_entry.id   b86a0c2a28fb91e4c043d81c8647cc12
#
_cell.length_a   1.000
_cell.length_b   1.000
_cell.length_c   1.000
_cell.angle_alpha   90.00
_cell.angle_beta   90.00
_cell.angle_gamma   90.00
#
_symmetry.space_group_name_H-M   'P 1'
#
loop_
_entity.id
_entity.type
_entity.pdbx_description
1 polymer ?
#
loop_
_entity_poly.entity_id
_entity_poly.type
_entity_poly.pdbx_seq_one_letter_code
_entity_poly.pdbx_strand_id
1 'polypeptide(L)'
;IQHQTSELWMKLVIHELAEAMGYIRSDELESSFKILARVKHIQHQLLSQWDVLATLTPSEYVQFRHVLGTGSGFQSAQYRRIEFMMGNKDRNMLRVHAHDPDATAALTKALEAPSVYDEFLRHLARRGFAIPEDLLTRDVSEAHEANAQVVEVFKGIYQNPEKHWDAYEMCEKLVDVEEQFA
;
A
#
# COMPACT_ATOMS: atom_id res chain seq x y z
N ILE A 1 6.99 12.72 19.50
CA ILE A 1 5.51 12.64 19.45
C ILE A 1 5.07 12.48 17.99
N GLN A 2 5.44 13.40 17.06
CA GLN A 2 4.98 13.37 15.65
C GLN A 2 5.21 12.00 14.98
N HIS A 3 6.46 11.48 14.98
CA HIS A 3 6.76 10.16 14.42
C HIS A 3 5.97 9.04 15.11
N GLN A 4 5.74 9.13 16.41
CA GLN A 4 4.92 8.14 17.14
C GLN A 4 3.46 8.17 16.68
N THR A 5 2.92 9.35 16.39
CA THR A 5 1.58 9.50 15.84
C THR A 5 1.50 8.91 14.43
N SER A 6 2.53 9.16 13.58
CA SER A 6 2.63 8.54 12.26
C SER A 6 2.65 7.01 12.35
N GLU A 7 3.43 6.44 13.27
CA GLU A 7 3.50 4.99 13.46
C GLU A 7 2.15 4.39 13.88
N LEU A 8 1.35 5.09 14.70
CA LEU A 8 0.01 4.64 15.05
C LEU A 8 -0.95 4.66 13.85
N TRP A 9 -0.90 5.71 13.02
CA TRP A 9 -1.69 5.78 11.79
C TRP A 9 -1.26 4.71 10.79
N MET A 10 0.04 4.48 10.60
CA MET A 10 0.55 3.43 9.72
C MET A 10 0.13 2.03 10.20
N LYS A 11 0.13 1.79 11.51
CA LYS A 11 -0.39 0.54 12.08
C LYS A 11 -1.86 0.31 11.72
N LEU A 12 -2.68 1.37 11.75
CA LEU A 12 -4.07 1.29 11.35
C LEU A 12 -4.21 1.05 9.84
N VAL A 13 -3.41 1.71 8.98
CA VAL A 13 -3.38 1.43 7.53
C VAL A 13 -3.09 -0.04 7.26
N ILE A 14 -2.07 -0.61 7.91
CA ILE A 14 -1.71 -2.02 7.75
C ILE A 14 -2.87 -2.95 8.13
N HIS A 15 -3.56 -2.65 9.21
CA HIS A 15 -4.72 -3.43 9.66
C HIS A 15 -5.85 -3.38 8.62
N GLU A 16 -6.24 -2.18 8.20
CA GLU A 16 -7.32 -1.99 7.24
C GLU A 16 -6.99 -2.58 5.85
N LEU A 17 -5.75 -2.42 5.37
CA LEU A 17 -5.32 -3.05 4.11
C LEU A 17 -5.38 -4.58 4.19
N ALA A 18 -4.97 -5.17 5.31
CA ALA A 18 -5.02 -6.62 5.50
C ALA A 18 -6.46 -7.15 5.47
N GLU A 19 -7.39 -6.43 6.09
CA GLU A 19 -8.84 -6.74 6.06
C GLU A 19 -9.40 -6.60 4.63
N ALA A 20 -9.11 -5.48 3.93
CA ALA A 20 -9.55 -5.28 2.55
C ALA A 20 -9.06 -6.41 1.63
N MET A 21 -7.79 -6.79 1.75
CA MET A 21 -7.20 -7.91 0.99
C MET A 21 -7.88 -9.25 1.31
N GLY A 22 -8.31 -9.46 2.56
CA GLY A 22 -9.11 -10.62 2.97
C GLY A 22 -10.42 -10.70 2.20
N TYR A 23 -11.17 -9.61 2.13
CA TYR A 23 -12.44 -9.53 1.37
C TYR A 23 -12.23 -9.72 -0.14
N ILE A 24 -11.19 -9.10 -0.73
CA ILE A 24 -10.86 -9.30 -2.15
C ILE A 24 -10.58 -10.79 -2.45
N ARG A 25 -9.87 -11.46 -1.53
CA ARG A 25 -9.52 -12.88 -1.66
C ARG A 25 -10.74 -13.80 -1.56
N SER A 26 -11.71 -13.45 -0.73
CA SER A 26 -12.97 -14.21 -0.57
C SER A 26 -14.05 -13.84 -1.58
N ASP A 27 -13.74 -13.01 -2.59
CA ASP A 27 -14.66 -12.49 -3.62
C ASP A 27 -15.81 -11.61 -3.07
N GLU A 28 -15.62 -11.05 -1.87
CA GLU A 28 -16.51 -10.08 -1.24
C GLU A 28 -16.05 -8.64 -1.51
N LEU A 29 -15.85 -8.30 -2.79
CA LEU A 29 -15.18 -7.07 -3.23
C LEU A 29 -15.85 -5.80 -2.66
N GLU A 30 -17.18 -5.73 -2.65
CA GLU A 30 -17.93 -4.58 -2.14
C GLU A 30 -17.62 -4.28 -0.65
N SER A 31 -17.36 -5.32 0.16
CA SER A 31 -17.00 -5.18 1.56
C SER A 31 -15.66 -4.45 1.75
N SER A 32 -14.76 -4.53 0.75
CA SER A 32 -13.47 -3.85 0.77
C SER A 32 -13.56 -2.33 0.50
N PHE A 33 -14.58 -1.86 -0.22
CA PHE A 33 -14.66 -0.47 -0.70
C PHE A 33 -14.65 0.56 0.44
N LYS A 34 -15.46 0.31 1.48
CA LYS A 34 -15.52 1.22 2.63
C LYS A 34 -14.23 1.19 3.45
N ILE A 35 -13.56 0.05 3.47
CA ILE A 35 -12.27 -0.12 4.16
C ILE A 35 -11.18 0.66 3.40
N LEU A 36 -11.11 0.52 2.08
CA LEU A 36 -10.16 1.27 1.25
C LEU A 36 -10.40 2.78 1.30
N ALA A 37 -11.67 3.21 1.30
CA ALA A 37 -12.01 4.61 1.53
C ALA A 37 -11.51 5.11 2.90
N ARG A 38 -11.55 4.27 3.94
CA ARG A 38 -10.98 4.59 5.26
C ARG A 38 -9.46 4.67 5.21
N VAL A 39 -8.79 3.77 4.48
CA VAL A 39 -7.33 3.82 4.25
C VAL A 39 -6.94 5.17 3.64
N LYS A 40 -7.64 5.62 2.58
CA LYS A 40 -7.44 6.95 1.97
C LYS A 40 -7.51 8.07 3.02
N HIS A 41 -8.53 8.05 3.88
CA HIS A 41 -8.67 9.08 4.93
C HIS A 41 -7.56 9.02 5.98
N ILE A 42 -7.08 7.83 6.35
CA ILE A 42 -5.95 7.69 7.27
C ILE A 42 -4.66 8.22 6.64
N GLN A 43 -4.42 7.93 5.38
CA GLN A 43 -3.28 8.46 4.62
C GLN A 43 -3.34 10.00 4.55
N HIS A 44 -4.53 10.57 4.35
CA HIS A 44 -4.70 12.02 4.39
C HIS A 44 -4.31 12.61 5.78
N GLN A 45 -4.59 11.92 6.89
CA GLN A 45 -4.10 12.35 8.22
C GLN A 45 -2.57 12.26 8.30
N LEU A 46 -1.95 11.23 7.72
CA LEU A 46 -0.50 11.12 7.65
C LEU A 46 0.14 12.28 6.87
N LEU A 47 -0.49 12.75 5.81
CA LEU A 47 -0.04 13.93 5.07
C LEU A 47 -0.29 15.22 5.85
N SER A 48 -1.51 15.44 6.34
CA SER A 48 -1.92 16.68 7.01
C SER A 48 -1.09 16.99 8.28
N GLN A 49 -0.58 15.96 8.97
CA GLN A 49 0.26 16.19 10.15
C GLN A 49 1.61 16.86 9.81
N TRP A 50 2.06 16.81 8.55
CA TRP A 50 3.27 17.51 8.11
C TRP A 50 3.11 19.03 8.18
N ASP A 51 1.89 19.55 8.07
CA ASP A 51 1.59 20.98 8.24
C ASP A 51 2.00 21.46 9.63
N VAL A 52 1.90 20.61 10.65
CA VAL A 52 2.36 20.89 11.99
C VAL A 52 3.89 21.01 12.03
N LEU A 53 4.62 20.12 11.33
CA LEU A 53 6.08 20.19 11.25
C LEU A 53 6.56 21.36 10.38
N ALA A 54 5.78 21.77 9.38
CA ALA A 54 6.10 22.91 8.53
C ALA A 54 6.14 24.24 9.30
N THR A 55 5.54 24.30 10.48
CA THR A 55 5.63 25.48 11.36
C THR A 55 6.99 25.60 12.08
N LEU A 56 7.80 24.53 12.07
CA LEU A 56 9.11 24.50 12.71
C LEU A 56 10.12 25.30 11.89
N THR A 57 10.69 26.33 12.51
CA THR A 57 11.71 27.16 11.85
C THR A 57 13.08 26.47 11.85
N PRO A 58 13.98 26.77 10.89
CA PRO A 58 15.33 26.24 10.89
C PRO A 58 16.10 26.52 12.18
N SER A 59 15.90 27.68 12.80
CA SER A 59 16.56 28.06 14.06
C SER A 59 16.10 27.20 15.25
N GLU A 60 14.82 26.85 15.30
CA GLU A 60 14.28 25.93 16.31
C GLU A 60 14.76 24.49 16.07
N TYR A 61 14.77 24.06 14.82
CA TYR A 61 15.24 22.73 14.45
C TYR A 61 16.71 22.49 14.87
N VAL A 62 17.60 23.45 14.62
CA VAL A 62 19.02 23.33 14.96
C VAL A 62 19.24 23.13 16.47
N GLN A 63 18.37 23.68 17.32
CA GLN A 63 18.50 23.58 18.77
C GLN A 63 18.40 22.14 19.31
N PHE A 64 17.60 21.28 18.63
CA PHE A 64 17.43 19.89 19.07
C PHE A 64 17.91 18.85 18.04
N ARG A 65 18.40 19.27 16.86
CA ARG A 65 18.86 18.37 15.81
C ARG A 65 19.87 17.32 16.31
N HIS A 66 20.75 17.73 17.22
CA HIS A 66 21.77 16.85 17.79
C HIS A 66 21.18 15.70 18.63
N VAL A 67 19.99 15.86 19.18
CA VAL A 67 19.30 14.83 19.98
C VAL A 67 18.68 13.75 19.09
N LEU A 68 18.37 14.07 17.83
CA LEU A 68 17.72 13.14 16.89
C LEU A 68 18.68 12.06 16.35
N GLY A 69 20.00 12.26 16.50
CA GLY A 69 21.00 11.30 15.99
C GLY A 69 20.88 11.07 14.49
N THR A 70 20.94 9.81 14.08
CA THR A 70 20.81 9.34 12.69
C THR A 70 19.38 8.92 12.31
N GLY A 71 18.40 9.17 13.17
CA GLY A 71 17.00 8.79 12.93
C GLY A 71 16.44 9.41 11.64
N SER A 72 15.81 8.60 10.83
CA SER A 72 15.18 8.98 9.57
C SER A 72 13.83 8.26 9.40
N GLY A 73 12.87 8.93 8.75
CA GLY A 73 11.59 8.31 8.38
C GLY A 73 11.73 7.08 7.46
N PHE A 74 12.87 6.99 6.74
CA PHE A 74 13.22 5.79 5.95
C PHE A 74 13.41 4.53 6.79
N GLN A 75 13.54 4.65 8.11
CA GLN A 75 13.73 3.56 9.06
C GLN A 75 12.41 3.04 9.64
N SER A 76 11.24 3.50 9.18
CA SER A 76 9.96 2.96 9.61
C SER A 76 9.69 1.60 8.93
N ALA A 77 9.68 0.53 9.72
CA ALA A 77 9.30 -0.79 9.26
C ALA A 77 7.82 -0.85 8.83
N GLN A 78 6.94 -0.10 9.51
CA GLN A 78 5.52 -0.04 9.13
C GLN A 78 5.32 0.64 7.78
N TYR A 79 6.05 1.71 7.49
CA TYR A 79 6.00 2.36 6.17
C TYR A 79 6.45 1.38 5.07
N ARG A 80 7.58 0.69 5.24
CA ARG A 80 8.05 -0.35 4.29
C ARG A 80 7.03 -1.46 4.10
N ARG A 81 6.36 -1.87 5.19
CA ARG A 81 5.31 -2.89 5.11
C ARG A 81 4.12 -2.41 4.28
N ILE A 82 3.68 -1.16 4.42
CA ILE A 82 2.61 -0.57 3.60
C ILE A 82 3.03 -0.57 2.12
N GLU A 83 4.26 -0.13 1.80
CA GLU A 83 4.77 -0.17 0.42
C GLU A 83 4.67 -1.58 -0.17
N PHE A 84 5.11 -2.60 0.54
CA PHE A 84 5.03 -3.99 0.08
C PHE A 84 3.58 -4.47 -0.10
N MET A 85 2.68 -4.08 0.79
CA MET A 85 1.25 -4.40 0.68
C MET A 85 0.58 -3.69 -0.50
N MET A 86 1.06 -2.50 -0.86
CA MET A 86 0.60 -1.74 -2.04
C MET A 86 1.22 -2.23 -3.36
N GLY A 87 2.28 -3.04 -3.32
CA GLY A 87 2.94 -3.59 -4.50
C GLY A 87 4.28 -2.95 -4.85
N ASN A 88 4.73 -1.96 -4.09
CA ASN A 88 6.07 -1.37 -4.24
C ASN A 88 7.11 -2.31 -3.59
N LYS A 89 7.52 -3.35 -4.31
CA LYS A 89 8.38 -4.43 -3.84
C LYS A 89 9.86 -4.10 -4.11
N ASP A 90 10.61 -3.76 -3.06
CA ASP A 90 12.06 -3.57 -3.13
C ASP A 90 12.76 -4.33 -2.00
N ARG A 91 13.36 -5.47 -2.35
CA ARG A 91 14.11 -6.34 -1.42
C ARG A 91 15.29 -5.61 -0.75
N ASN A 92 15.86 -4.57 -1.37
CA ASN A 92 16.96 -3.82 -0.79
C ASN A 92 16.56 -3.08 0.49
N MET A 93 15.28 -2.75 0.63
CA MET A 93 14.75 -2.09 1.83
C MET A 93 14.88 -2.94 3.10
N LEU A 94 15.00 -4.26 2.99
CA LEU A 94 15.24 -5.15 4.14
C LEU A 94 16.58 -4.85 4.83
N ARG A 95 17.58 -4.41 4.08
CA ARG A 95 18.93 -4.11 4.62
C ARG A 95 18.93 -2.99 5.64
N VAL A 96 18.01 -2.04 5.52
CA VAL A 96 17.86 -0.92 6.47
C VAL A 96 17.48 -1.43 7.85
N HIS A 97 16.77 -2.56 7.92
CA HIS A 97 16.23 -3.16 9.14
C HIS A 97 17.05 -4.36 9.65
N ALA A 98 18.22 -4.65 9.06
CA ALA A 98 19.05 -5.82 9.42
C ALA A 98 19.49 -5.85 10.90
N HIS A 99 19.43 -4.70 11.58
CA HIS A 99 19.74 -4.58 13.01
C HIS A 99 18.58 -5.01 13.94
N ASP A 100 17.37 -5.20 13.39
CA ASP A 100 16.16 -5.64 14.09
C ASP A 100 15.61 -6.92 13.44
N PRO A 101 15.86 -8.10 14.05
CA PRO A 101 15.42 -9.38 13.50
C PRO A 101 13.90 -9.52 13.37
N ASP A 102 13.13 -8.97 14.31
CA ASP A 102 11.67 -9.05 14.31
C ASP A 102 11.07 -8.18 13.19
N ALA A 103 11.58 -6.96 13.03
CA ALA A 103 11.20 -6.09 11.92
C ALA A 103 11.57 -6.72 10.57
N THR A 104 12.79 -7.28 10.44
CA THR A 104 13.24 -7.95 9.22
C THR A 104 12.36 -9.14 8.87
N ALA A 105 11.99 -9.98 9.85
CA ALA A 105 11.11 -11.13 9.62
C ALA A 105 9.70 -10.68 9.18
N ALA A 106 9.14 -9.65 9.82
CA ALA A 106 7.83 -9.11 9.45
C ALA A 106 7.83 -8.50 8.04
N LEU A 107 8.89 -7.78 7.66
CA LEU A 107 9.06 -7.19 6.34
C LEU A 107 9.29 -8.27 5.26
N THR A 108 10.09 -9.29 5.53
CA THR A 108 10.28 -10.41 4.61
C THR A 108 8.96 -11.10 4.32
N LYS A 109 8.16 -11.37 5.36
CA LYS A 109 6.82 -11.94 5.19
C LYS A 109 5.90 -11.05 4.33
N ALA A 110 5.97 -9.72 4.48
CA ALA A 110 5.17 -8.79 3.69
C ALA A 110 5.68 -8.69 2.24
N LEU A 111 7.00 -8.75 2.04
CA LEU A 111 7.62 -8.77 0.71
C LEU A 111 7.20 -10.00 -0.09
N GLU A 112 7.19 -11.17 0.53
CA GLU A 112 6.87 -12.47 -0.07
C GLU A 112 5.36 -12.79 -0.10
N ALA A 113 4.53 -11.89 0.42
CA ALA A 113 3.08 -12.01 0.33
C ALA A 113 2.53 -11.24 -0.91
N PRO A 114 1.39 -11.66 -1.46
CA PRO A 114 0.71 -10.89 -2.49
C PRO A 114 0.40 -9.47 -2.04
N SER A 115 0.46 -8.51 -2.96
CA SER A 115 -0.01 -7.14 -2.75
C SER A 115 -1.54 -7.04 -2.92
N VAL A 116 -2.11 -5.88 -2.59
CA VAL A 116 -3.53 -5.60 -2.87
C VAL A 116 -3.83 -5.69 -4.37
N TYR A 117 -2.88 -5.29 -5.21
CA TYR A 117 -3.01 -5.39 -6.66
C TYR A 117 -2.95 -6.84 -7.16
N ASP A 118 -2.05 -7.67 -6.62
CA ASP A 118 -2.01 -9.11 -6.93
C ASP A 118 -3.35 -9.79 -6.58
N GLU A 119 -3.92 -9.49 -5.40
CA GLU A 119 -5.20 -10.07 -4.99
C GLU A 119 -6.35 -9.59 -5.89
N PHE A 120 -6.32 -8.34 -6.34
CA PHE A 120 -7.32 -7.84 -7.28
C PHE A 120 -7.21 -8.48 -8.66
N LEU A 121 -6.01 -8.66 -9.22
CA LEU A 121 -5.83 -9.39 -10.48
C LEU A 121 -6.33 -10.84 -10.37
N ARG A 122 -6.04 -11.52 -9.25
CA ARG A 122 -6.55 -12.87 -8.97
C ARG A 122 -8.08 -12.89 -8.87
N HIS A 123 -8.68 -11.89 -8.24
CA HIS A 123 -10.13 -11.73 -8.19
C HIS A 123 -10.71 -11.56 -9.60
N LEU A 124 -10.14 -10.67 -10.42
CA LEU A 124 -10.58 -10.48 -11.80
C LEU A 124 -10.51 -11.77 -12.62
N ALA A 125 -9.43 -12.55 -12.47
CA ALA A 125 -9.30 -13.87 -13.13
C ALA A 125 -10.41 -14.83 -12.70
N ARG A 126 -10.73 -14.92 -11.40
CA ARG A 126 -11.84 -15.75 -10.89
C ARG A 126 -13.21 -15.30 -11.41
N ARG A 127 -13.34 -14.01 -11.71
CA ARG A 127 -14.55 -13.42 -12.31
C ARG A 127 -14.62 -13.56 -13.84
N GLY A 128 -13.62 -14.23 -14.45
CA GLY A 128 -13.59 -14.55 -15.89
C GLY A 128 -12.97 -13.47 -16.78
N PHE A 129 -12.29 -12.46 -16.20
CA PHE A 129 -11.49 -11.53 -17.00
C PHE A 129 -10.21 -12.22 -17.49
N ALA A 130 -9.74 -11.81 -18.68
CA ALA A 130 -8.59 -12.41 -19.33
C ALA A 130 -7.25 -11.95 -18.74
N ILE A 131 -7.02 -12.23 -17.46
CA ILE A 131 -5.74 -11.96 -16.80
C ILE A 131 -4.73 -13.05 -17.22
N PRO A 132 -3.52 -12.67 -17.68
CA PRO A 132 -2.47 -13.62 -18.05
C PRO A 132 -2.06 -14.53 -16.90
N GLU A 133 -1.87 -15.83 -17.17
CA GLU A 133 -1.52 -16.84 -16.16
C GLU A 133 -0.15 -16.59 -15.52
N ASP A 134 0.81 -16.07 -16.29
CA ASP A 134 2.14 -15.70 -15.80
C ASP A 134 2.09 -14.61 -14.71
N LEU A 135 1.11 -13.70 -14.78
CA LEU A 135 0.89 -12.70 -13.73
C LEU A 135 0.24 -13.29 -12.46
N LEU A 136 -0.56 -14.35 -12.60
CA LEU A 136 -1.19 -15.02 -11.46
C LEU A 136 -0.21 -15.91 -10.69
N THR A 137 0.84 -16.40 -11.38
CA THR A 137 1.86 -17.33 -10.85
C THR A 137 3.23 -16.71 -10.65
N ARG A 138 3.37 -15.39 -10.87
CA ARG A 138 4.64 -14.66 -10.77
C ARG A 138 5.24 -14.73 -9.36
N ASP A 139 6.52 -14.41 -9.26
CA ASP A 139 7.15 -14.10 -7.97
C ASP A 139 6.58 -12.77 -7.42
N VAL A 140 5.75 -12.87 -6.41
CA VAL A 140 5.10 -11.70 -5.79
C VAL A 140 6.06 -10.81 -4.98
N SER A 141 7.29 -11.26 -4.76
CA SER A 141 8.32 -10.44 -4.10
C SER A 141 9.00 -9.42 -5.03
N GLU A 142 8.71 -9.50 -6.32
CA GLU A 142 9.17 -8.55 -7.33
C GLU A 142 8.07 -7.51 -7.65
N ALA A 143 8.45 -6.32 -8.09
CA ALA A 143 7.51 -5.30 -8.52
C ALA A 143 6.75 -5.73 -9.79
N HIS A 144 5.53 -5.21 -9.98
CA HIS A 144 4.79 -5.40 -11.22
C HIS A 144 5.44 -4.64 -12.37
N GLU A 145 5.48 -5.28 -13.53
CA GLU A 145 5.80 -4.63 -14.79
C GLU A 145 4.52 -4.35 -15.58
N ALA A 146 4.56 -3.33 -16.45
CA ALA A 146 3.44 -2.99 -17.30
C ALA A 146 3.10 -4.16 -18.26
N ASN A 147 1.82 -4.56 -18.30
CA ASN A 147 1.34 -5.65 -19.15
C ASN A 147 0.21 -5.18 -20.05
N ALA A 148 0.38 -5.27 -21.37
CA ALA A 148 -0.58 -4.79 -22.36
C ALA A 148 -1.95 -5.48 -22.28
N GLN A 149 -2.00 -6.79 -21.94
CA GLN A 149 -3.27 -7.52 -21.80
C GLN A 149 -4.06 -7.04 -20.59
N VAL A 150 -3.39 -6.76 -19.48
CA VAL A 150 -4.03 -6.19 -18.29
C VAL A 150 -4.55 -4.78 -18.57
N VAL A 151 -3.82 -3.98 -19.35
CA VAL A 151 -4.29 -2.64 -19.80
C VAL A 151 -5.59 -2.76 -20.57
N GLU A 152 -5.71 -3.73 -21.50
CA GLU A 152 -6.96 -3.94 -22.24
C GLU A 152 -8.11 -4.44 -21.34
N VAL A 153 -7.82 -5.23 -20.30
CA VAL A 153 -8.84 -5.63 -19.32
C VAL A 153 -9.38 -4.41 -18.58
N PHE A 154 -8.49 -3.57 -18.03
CA PHE A 154 -8.91 -2.35 -17.33
C PHE A 154 -9.64 -1.38 -18.24
N LYS A 155 -9.17 -1.22 -19.48
CA LYS A 155 -9.85 -0.41 -20.48
C LYS A 155 -11.29 -0.91 -20.75
N GLY A 156 -11.47 -2.24 -20.82
CA GLY A 156 -12.79 -2.85 -20.96
C GLY A 156 -13.70 -2.57 -19.76
N ILE A 157 -13.17 -2.59 -18.54
CA ILE A 157 -13.89 -2.23 -17.31
C ILE A 157 -14.33 -0.76 -17.36
N TYR A 158 -13.41 0.16 -17.66
CA TYR A 158 -13.69 1.60 -17.74
C TYR A 158 -14.63 2.01 -18.88
N GLN A 159 -14.65 1.26 -19.96
CA GLN A 159 -15.58 1.49 -21.08
C GLN A 159 -16.99 0.96 -20.82
N ASN A 160 -17.16 0.05 -19.84
CA ASN A 160 -18.43 -0.59 -19.55
C ASN A 160 -18.71 -0.63 -18.02
N PRO A 161 -18.71 0.52 -17.33
CA PRO A 161 -18.82 0.56 -15.88
C PRO A 161 -20.13 -0.05 -15.36
N GLU A 162 -21.25 0.12 -16.08
CA GLU A 162 -22.54 -0.44 -15.68
C GLU A 162 -22.54 -1.98 -15.65
N LYS A 163 -21.75 -2.60 -16.54
CA LYS A 163 -21.62 -4.06 -16.63
C LYS A 163 -20.65 -4.62 -15.58
N HIS A 164 -19.66 -3.84 -15.19
CA HIS A 164 -18.53 -4.24 -14.35
C HIS A 164 -18.37 -3.30 -13.14
N TRP A 165 -19.50 -2.91 -12.53
CA TRP A 165 -19.54 -1.86 -11.53
C TRP A 165 -18.62 -2.11 -10.34
N ASP A 166 -18.59 -3.33 -9.81
CA ASP A 166 -17.73 -3.73 -8.69
C ASP A 166 -16.24 -3.62 -9.05
N ALA A 167 -15.85 -4.10 -10.23
CA ALA A 167 -14.48 -3.99 -10.72
C ALA A 167 -14.08 -2.52 -11.00
N TYR A 168 -14.99 -1.73 -11.59
CA TYR A 168 -14.78 -0.31 -11.82
C TYR A 168 -14.58 0.45 -10.50
N GLU A 169 -15.46 0.26 -9.53
CA GLU A 169 -15.36 0.90 -8.22
C GLU A 169 -14.08 0.51 -7.49
N MET A 170 -13.63 -0.75 -7.62
CA MET A 170 -12.35 -1.19 -7.06
C MET A 170 -11.16 -0.49 -7.72
N CYS A 171 -11.18 -0.31 -9.05
CA CYS A 171 -10.14 0.45 -9.74
C CYS A 171 -10.05 1.88 -9.19
N GLU A 172 -11.18 2.56 -9.03
CA GLU A 172 -11.24 3.90 -8.45
C GLU A 172 -10.72 3.95 -7.01
N LYS A 173 -11.05 2.93 -6.17
CA LYS A 173 -10.52 2.84 -4.80
C LYS A 173 -9.00 2.64 -4.76
N LEU A 174 -8.46 1.86 -5.68
CA LEU A 174 -7.00 1.68 -5.76
C LEU A 174 -6.29 2.96 -6.19
N VAL A 175 -6.82 3.68 -7.18
CA VAL A 175 -6.31 5.00 -7.59
C VAL A 175 -6.36 5.99 -6.42
N ASP A 176 -7.48 6.06 -5.71
CA ASP A 176 -7.68 6.91 -4.55
C ASP A 176 -6.63 6.67 -3.44
N VAL A 177 -6.31 5.40 -3.17
CA VAL A 177 -5.33 5.01 -2.13
C VAL A 177 -3.90 5.28 -2.60
N GLU A 178 -3.60 5.05 -3.89
CA GLU A 178 -2.28 5.30 -4.46
C GLU A 178 -1.96 6.79 -4.52
N GLU A 179 -2.90 7.63 -4.93
CA GLU A 179 -2.74 9.09 -4.98
C GLU A 179 -2.33 9.70 -3.63
N GLN A 180 -2.84 9.15 -2.53
CA GLN A 180 -2.51 9.62 -1.19
C GLN A 180 -1.21 9.01 -0.65
N PHE A 181 -0.67 7.97 -1.32
CA PHE A 181 0.54 7.28 -0.90
C PHE A 181 1.80 7.81 -1.63
N ALA A 182 1.65 8.29 -2.87
CA ALA A 182 2.72 8.84 -3.71
C ALA A 182 3.16 10.21 -3.22
#